data_ba1729bba62d9bc7b9b087a57836c499
#
_entry.id   ba1729bba62d9bc7b9b087a57836c499
#
_cell.length_a   1.000
_cell.length_b   1.000
_cell.length_c   1.000
_cell.angle_alpha   90.00
_cell.angle_beta   90.00
_cell.angle_gamma   90.00
#
_symmetry.space_group_name_H-M   'P 1'
#
loop_
_entity.id
_entity.type
_entity.pdbx_description
1 polymer ?
#
loop_
_entity_poly.entity_id
_entity_poly.type
_entity_poly.pdbx_seq_one_letter_code
_entity_poly.pdbx_strand_id
1 'polypeptide(L)'
;MQKPLLLSLLISFTVAHSGKNDRIIDFPDLPGFKTLVCDLHMHTVFSDGSVWPNIRVMEANKDGLDVIATTEHIEYQSWISDIPHPDRNRSYDLAKGFAKNSDLLVLNGSEITRDMPPGHANAIFLKDANKLITDDPIEAFLEARKQDAFIFWNHPHWASQSPDASVPLDQLHIEMINNDLIEGIEIVNDTTYSNEAFQLALDYDLTILGTSDIHEIIDWQYRIPSGGHRPVTLVFAREKSESSLKKALRNGQTVVWFNKKLIGKSDFLLPLINNSLKVKSASYISNTTIVHVVLSNNSDAPF
;
A
#
# COMPACT_ATOMS: atom_id res chain seq x y z
N MET A 1 42.07 35.44 19.77
CA MET A 1 41.45 34.14 20.08
C MET A 1 39.94 34.29 19.96
N GLN A 2 39.35 33.84 18.84
CA GLN A 2 37.90 33.81 18.66
C GLN A 2 37.37 32.60 19.44
N LYS A 3 36.44 32.83 20.38
CA LYS A 3 35.75 31.77 21.11
C LYS A 3 34.77 31.08 20.12
N PRO A 4 34.72 29.74 20.10
CA PRO A 4 33.73 29.05 19.27
C PRO A 4 32.33 29.39 19.80
N LEU A 5 31.46 29.85 18.90
CA LEU A 5 30.03 30.07 19.16
C LEU A 5 29.37 28.68 19.29
N LEU A 6 29.04 28.30 20.52
CA LEU A 6 28.27 27.08 20.75
C LEU A 6 26.79 27.37 20.37
N LEU A 7 26.36 26.89 19.23
CA LEU A 7 24.97 26.95 18.82
C LEU A 7 24.22 25.83 19.54
N SER A 8 23.55 26.12 20.66
CA SER A 8 22.66 25.17 21.31
C SER A 8 21.26 25.29 20.68
N LEU A 9 20.83 24.23 19.97
CA LEU A 9 19.49 24.09 19.45
C LEU A 9 18.58 23.56 20.58
N LEU A 10 17.73 24.43 21.14
CA LEU A 10 16.68 24.02 22.10
C LEU A 10 15.42 23.71 21.29
N ILE A 11 15.07 22.43 21.14
CA ILE A 11 13.85 22.00 20.49
C ILE A 11 12.83 21.67 21.58
N SER A 12 11.77 22.48 21.69
CA SER A 12 10.61 22.18 22.55
C SER A 12 9.44 21.74 21.64
N PHE A 13 8.93 20.55 21.86
CA PHE A 13 7.75 20.04 21.16
C PHE A 13 6.51 20.35 21.99
N THR A 14 5.61 21.18 21.47
CA THR A 14 4.24 21.26 21.92
C THR A 14 3.37 20.56 20.87
N VAL A 15 2.89 19.36 21.18
CA VAL A 15 1.91 18.65 20.35
C VAL A 15 0.54 19.24 20.64
N ALA A 16 0.02 20.06 19.73
CA ALA A 16 -1.40 20.46 19.76
C ALA A 16 -2.17 19.33 19.07
N HIS A 17 -2.90 18.51 19.82
CA HIS A 17 -3.91 17.60 19.27
C HIS A 17 -5.04 18.47 18.70
N SER A 18 -5.12 18.55 17.36
CA SER A 18 -6.36 18.95 16.72
C SER A 18 -7.34 17.77 16.93
N GLY A 19 -8.61 18.03 17.23
CA GLY A 19 -9.62 16.99 17.43
C GLY A 19 -9.99 16.24 16.14
N LYS A 20 -8.98 15.86 15.35
CA LYS A 20 -9.05 14.99 14.19
C LYS A 20 -9.35 13.57 14.69
N ASN A 21 -10.14 12.84 13.95
CA ASN A 21 -10.30 11.40 14.19
C ASN A 21 -8.96 10.73 13.88
N ASP A 22 -8.19 10.37 14.88
CA ASP A 22 -6.84 9.77 14.78
C ASP A 22 -6.82 8.45 13.97
N ARG A 23 -7.99 7.95 13.56
CA ARG A 23 -8.14 6.76 12.74
C ARG A 23 -8.02 7.04 11.23
N ILE A 24 -8.42 8.24 10.79
CA ILE A 24 -8.42 8.59 9.35
C ILE A 24 -6.99 8.84 8.90
N ILE A 25 -6.53 8.04 7.95
CA ILE A 25 -5.23 8.21 7.32
C ILE A 25 -5.29 9.42 6.37
N ASP A 26 -4.48 10.44 6.64
CA ASP A 26 -4.51 11.69 5.88
C ASP A 26 -3.11 12.18 5.54
N PHE A 27 -2.90 12.40 4.25
CA PHE A 27 -1.66 12.94 3.69
C PHE A 27 -1.96 14.07 2.69
N PRO A 28 -1.12 15.10 2.63
CA PRO A 28 -1.37 16.23 1.72
C PRO A 28 -1.20 15.82 0.26
N ASP A 29 -2.01 16.43 -0.60
CA ASP A 29 -1.81 16.36 -2.05
C ASP A 29 -0.47 16.95 -2.47
N LEU A 30 0.12 16.41 -3.54
CA LEU A 30 1.31 16.99 -4.18
C LEU A 30 0.90 17.97 -5.29
N PRO A 31 1.78 18.93 -5.67
CA PRO A 31 1.49 19.82 -6.79
C PRO A 31 1.14 19.05 -8.07
N GLY A 32 -0.11 19.16 -8.50
CA GLY A 32 -0.63 18.49 -9.69
C GLY A 32 -1.01 17.02 -9.51
N PHE A 33 -1.02 16.49 -8.28
CA PHE A 33 -1.44 15.13 -7.97
C PHE A 33 -2.34 15.11 -6.73
N LYS A 34 -3.30 14.20 -6.75
CA LYS A 34 -4.03 13.74 -5.57
C LYS A 34 -3.24 12.64 -4.90
N THR A 35 -3.15 12.69 -3.57
CA THR A 35 -2.60 11.61 -2.77
C THR A 35 -3.73 10.64 -2.44
N LEU A 36 -3.73 9.48 -3.06
CA LEU A 36 -4.73 8.43 -2.81
C LEU A 36 -4.16 7.42 -1.82
N VAL A 37 -4.89 7.18 -0.73
CA VAL A 37 -4.54 6.19 0.29
C VAL A 37 -5.10 4.85 -0.14
N CYS A 38 -4.23 3.89 -0.48
CA CYS A 38 -4.60 2.62 -1.10
C CYS A 38 -4.17 1.43 -0.25
N ASP A 39 -5.06 0.44 -0.12
CA ASP A 39 -4.73 -0.90 0.33
C ASP A 39 -5.10 -1.89 -0.78
N LEU A 40 -4.09 -2.47 -1.42
CA LEU A 40 -4.24 -3.20 -2.69
C LEU A 40 -4.11 -4.72 -2.53
N HIS A 41 -4.10 -5.22 -1.27
CA HIS A 41 -4.02 -6.65 -0.97
C HIS A 41 -4.85 -6.96 0.28
N MET A 42 -5.97 -7.68 0.09
CA MET A 42 -6.85 -8.09 1.18
C MET A 42 -7.71 -9.30 0.80
N HIS A 43 -8.06 -10.08 1.82
CA HIS A 43 -8.82 -11.31 1.70
C HIS A 43 -10.15 -11.24 2.45
N THR A 44 -11.10 -12.04 1.98
CA THR A 44 -12.42 -12.22 2.60
C THR A 44 -12.75 -13.72 2.71
N VAL A 45 -13.95 -14.04 3.17
CA VAL A 45 -14.46 -15.44 3.20
C VAL A 45 -14.57 -16.07 1.81
N PHE A 46 -14.29 -15.34 0.73
CA PHE A 46 -14.25 -15.85 -0.63
C PHE A 46 -12.90 -16.47 -1.02
N SER A 47 -11.91 -16.42 -0.12
CA SER A 47 -10.70 -17.25 -0.13
C SER A 47 -10.44 -17.80 1.26
N ASP A 48 -9.61 -17.19 2.07
CA ASP A 48 -9.22 -17.64 3.40
C ASP A 48 -9.33 -16.57 4.49
N GLY A 49 -9.82 -15.38 4.13
CA GLY A 49 -10.12 -14.34 5.11
C GLY A 49 -11.34 -14.68 5.97
N SER A 50 -11.48 -14.00 7.10
CA SER A 50 -12.49 -14.28 8.14
C SER A 50 -13.73 -13.40 8.06
N VAL A 51 -13.79 -12.44 7.11
CA VAL A 51 -14.90 -11.46 7.04
C VAL A 51 -15.52 -11.36 5.65
N TRP A 52 -16.76 -10.87 5.61
CA TRP A 52 -17.44 -10.58 4.35
C TRP A 52 -16.89 -9.31 3.67
N PRO A 53 -17.00 -9.19 2.32
CA PRO A 53 -16.50 -8.05 1.56
C PRO A 53 -17.01 -6.69 2.03
N ASN A 54 -18.25 -6.60 2.54
CA ASN A 54 -18.79 -5.35 3.11
C ASN A 54 -18.01 -4.88 4.36
N ILE A 55 -17.45 -5.81 5.13
CA ILE A 55 -16.63 -5.46 6.30
C ILE A 55 -15.35 -4.77 5.82
N ARG A 56 -14.69 -5.26 4.76
CA ARG A 56 -13.51 -4.59 4.16
C ARG A 56 -13.84 -3.17 3.71
N VAL A 57 -15.00 -2.97 3.10
CA VAL A 57 -15.50 -1.62 2.73
C VAL A 57 -15.73 -0.74 3.95
N MET A 58 -16.33 -1.28 5.02
CA MET A 58 -16.54 -0.52 6.26
C MET A 58 -15.23 -0.15 6.94
N GLU A 59 -14.26 -1.05 7.00
CA GLU A 59 -12.92 -0.82 7.53
C GLU A 59 -12.19 0.25 6.74
N ALA A 60 -12.21 0.16 5.41
CA ALA A 60 -11.60 1.14 4.52
C ALA A 60 -12.19 2.55 4.71
N ASN A 61 -13.52 2.66 4.74
CA ASN A 61 -14.19 3.95 4.99
C ASN A 61 -13.87 4.53 6.37
N LYS A 62 -13.75 3.68 7.41
CA LYS A 62 -13.36 4.12 8.76
C LYS A 62 -11.94 4.65 8.81
N ASP A 63 -11.02 4.03 8.06
CA ASP A 63 -9.61 4.40 8.03
C ASP A 63 -9.33 5.54 7.03
N GLY A 64 -10.35 5.97 6.26
CA GLY A 64 -10.23 7.05 5.27
C GLY A 64 -9.48 6.63 4.01
N LEU A 65 -9.53 5.33 3.64
CA LEU A 65 -8.92 4.88 2.40
C LEU A 65 -9.68 5.43 1.17
N ASP A 66 -8.93 5.72 0.13
CA ASP A 66 -9.46 6.12 -1.17
C ASP A 66 -9.72 4.94 -2.09
N VAL A 67 -8.89 3.90 -1.98
CA VAL A 67 -8.90 2.74 -2.88
C VAL A 67 -8.64 1.46 -2.10
N ILE A 68 -9.40 0.42 -2.44
CA ILE A 68 -9.11 -0.97 -2.07
C ILE A 68 -9.16 -1.87 -3.28
N ALA A 69 -8.43 -2.99 -3.24
CA ALA A 69 -8.58 -4.08 -4.19
C ALA A 69 -9.02 -5.35 -3.45
N THR A 70 -10.03 -6.04 -3.96
CA THR A 70 -10.31 -7.40 -3.53
C THR A 70 -9.34 -8.34 -4.25
N THR A 71 -8.57 -9.11 -3.51
CA THR A 71 -7.48 -9.94 -4.07
C THR A 71 -7.52 -11.36 -3.51
N GLU A 72 -8.70 -11.98 -3.63
CA GLU A 72 -8.90 -13.36 -3.20
C GLU A 72 -7.94 -14.31 -3.93
N HIS A 73 -7.46 -15.33 -3.22
CA HIS A 73 -6.69 -16.41 -3.85
C HIS A 73 -7.48 -17.09 -4.97
N ILE A 74 -6.85 -17.27 -6.13
CA ILE A 74 -7.47 -17.99 -7.25
C ILE A 74 -7.55 -19.48 -6.94
N GLU A 75 -6.46 -20.05 -6.44
CA GLU A 75 -6.29 -21.50 -6.28
C GLU A 75 -6.70 -21.99 -4.89
N TYR A 76 -6.60 -21.13 -3.88
CA TYR A 76 -6.82 -21.50 -2.49
C TYR A 76 -8.10 -20.88 -1.93
N GLN A 77 -9.04 -21.72 -1.55
CA GLN A 77 -10.39 -21.35 -1.12
C GLN A 77 -10.80 -22.15 0.11
N SER A 78 -10.35 -21.72 1.28
CA SER A 78 -10.52 -22.45 2.55
C SER A 78 -11.97 -22.74 2.90
N TRP A 79 -12.90 -21.84 2.53
CA TRP A 79 -14.31 -21.94 2.90
C TRP A 79 -15.20 -22.49 1.78
N ILE A 80 -14.62 -23.09 0.73
CA ILE A 80 -15.39 -23.53 -0.46
C ILE A 80 -16.51 -24.53 -0.16
N SER A 81 -16.37 -25.36 0.88
CA SER A 81 -17.40 -26.31 1.29
C SER A 81 -18.57 -25.66 2.01
N ASP A 82 -18.33 -24.56 2.73
CA ASP A 82 -19.34 -23.84 3.53
C ASP A 82 -19.92 -22.67 2.74
N ILE A 83 -19.11 -22.03 1.89
CA ILE A 83 -19.47 -20.89 1.05
C ILE A 83 -19.11 -21.21 -0.41
N PRO A 84 -19.89 -22.08 -1.09
CA PRO A 84 -19.62 -22.42 -2.48
C PRO A 84 -19.79 -21.20 -3.39
N HIS A 85 -18.75 -20.82 -4.11
CA HIS A 85 -18.75 -19.65 -5.01
C HIS A 85 -17.81 -19.91 -6.21
N PRO A 86 -18.35 -20.43 -7.32
CA PRO A 86 -17.54 -20.69 -8.50
C PRO A 86 -17.03 -19.43 -9.19
N ASP A 87 -17.68 -18.27 -8.97
CA ASP A 87 -17.33 -17.00 -9.60
C ASP A 87 -16.29 -16.23 -8.77
N ARG A 88 -15.07 -16.08 -9.30
CA ARG A 88 -13.96 -15.36 -8.69
C ARG A 88 -14.15 -13.84 -8.64
N ASN A 89 -15.12 -13.29 -9.35
CA ASN A 89 -15.48 -11.87 -9.25
C ASN A 89 -16.43 -11.59 -8.08
N ARG A 90 -16.95 -12.61 -7.41
CA ARG A 90 -18.04 -12.45 -6.44
C ARG A 90 -17.72 -11.54 -5.27
N SER A 91 -16.50 -11.63 -4.73
CA SER A 91 -16.02 -10.74 -3.65
C SER A 91 -16.04 -9.28 -4.08
N TYR A 92 -15.49 -9.00 -5.27
CA TYR A 92 -15.49 -7.67 -5.87
C TYR A 92 -16.90 -7.12 -6.07
N ASP A 93 -17.81 -7.89 -6.66
CA ASP A 93 -19.18 -7.45 -6.92
C ASP A 93 -19.90 -7.05 -5.65
N LEU A 94 -19.71 -7.82 -4.57
CA LEU A 94 -20.26 -7.51 -3.25
C LEU A 94 -19.64 -6.25 -2.66
N ALA A 95 -18.31 -6.16 -2.64
CA ALA A 95 -17.59 -4.99 -2.11
C ALA A 95 -17.99 -3.72 -2.86
N LYS A 96 -18.00 -3.75 -4.19
CA LYS A 96 -18.42 -2.63 -5.05
C LYS A 96 -19.88 -2.24 -4.80
N GLY A 97 -20.76 -3.23 -4.62
CA GLY A 97 -22.17 -3.00 -4.29
C GLY A 97 -22.34 -2.26 -2.96
N PHE A 98 -21.55 -2.61 -1.95
CA PHE A 98 -21.53 -1.93 -0.64
C PHE A 98 -20.91 -0.54 -0.69
N ALA A 99 -19.88 -0.35 -1.50
CA ALA A 99 -19.19 0.93 -1.64
C ALA A 99 -19.99 1.98 -2.47
N LYS A 100 -21.08 1.59 -3.09
CA LYS A 100 -21.89 2.39 -4.03
C LYS A 100 -22.25 3.81 -3.53
N ASN A 101 -22.42 3.99 -2.23
CA ASN A 101 -22.78 5.27 -1.60
C ASN A 101 -21.60 5.93 -0.85
N SER A 102 -20.40 5.44 -1.02
CA SER A 102 -19.17 6.02 -0.49
C SER A 102 -18.29 6.53 -1.62
N ASP A 103 -17.28 7.31 -1.28
CA ASP A 103 -16.26 7.79 -2.23
C ASP A 103 -15.12 6.79 -2.44
N LEU A 104 -15.25 5.59 -1.89
CA LEU A 104 -14.27 4.51 -1.97
C LEU A 104 -14.26 3.87 -3.36
N LEU A 105 -13.11 3.83 -4.00
CA LEU A 105 -12.88 3.10 -5.24
C LEU A 105 -12.53 1.64 -4.91
N VAL A 106 -13.33 0.70 -5.41
CA VAL A 106 -13.09 -0.74 -5.26
C VAL A 106 -12.62 -1.32 -6.58
N LEU A 107 -11.45 -1.95 -6.59
CA LEU A 107 -10.85 -2.58 -7.76
C LEU A 107 -11.12 -4.09 -7.76
N ASN A 108 -11.40 -4.62 -8.97
CA ASN A 108 -11.40 -6.06 -9.18
C ASN A 108 -9.95 -6.56 -9.28
N GLY A 109 -9.60 -7.48 -8.43
CA GLY A 109 -8.28 -8.11 -8.40
C GLY A 109 -8.37 -9.56 -7.97
N SER A 110 -7.25 -10.23 -8.03
CA SER A 110 -7.09 -11.58 -7.52
C SER A 110 -5.62 -11.88 -7.23
N GLU A 111 -5.38 -12.71 -6.25
CA GLU A 111 -4.06 -13.23 -5.98
C GLU A 111 -3.85 -14.55 -6.73
N ILE A 112 -2.89 -14.56 -7.65
CA ILE A 112 -2.35 -15.74 -8.28
C ILE A 112 -1.46 -16.42 -7.24
N THR A 113 -1.89 -17.56 -6.72
CA THR A 113 -1.30 -18.24 -5.57
C THR A 113 -0.55 -19.48 -6.02
N ARG A 114 0.75 -19.37 -6.19
CA ARG A 114 1.61 -20.44 -6.71
C ARG A 114 2.80 -20.67 -5.80
N ASP A 115 3.36 -21.87 -5.87
CA ASP A 115 4.64 -22.16 -5.25
C ASP A 115 5.76 -21.31 -5.87
N MET A 116 6.80 -21.04 -5.10
CA MET A 116 7.96 -20.30 -5.55
C MET A 116 8.89 -21.21 -6.38
N PRO A 117 9.31 -20.81 -7.59
CA PRO A 117 8.88 -19.68 -8.40
C PRO A 117 7.59 -19.98 -9.19
N PRO A 118 6.75 -19.01 -9.59
CA PRO A 118 6.94 -17.56 -9.44
C PRO A 118 6.51 -17.01 -8.07
N GLY A 119 5.87 -17.79 -7.21
CA GLY A 119 5.31 -17.32 -5.95
C GLY A 119 3.94 -16.64 -6.12
N HIS A 120 3.52 -15.92 -5.11
CA HIS A 120 2.26 -15.20 -5.10
C HIS A 120 2.37 -13.84 -5.80
N ALA A 121 1.33 -13.46 -6.52
CA ALA A 121 1.25 -12.15 -7.16
C ALA A 121 -0.20 -11.66 -7.25
N ASN A 122 -0.42 -10.39 -6.98
CA ASN A 122 -1.72 -9.77 -7.21
C ASN A 122 -1.80 -9.21 -8.62
N ALA A 123 -2.93 -9.49 -9.28
CA ALA A 123 -3.35 -8.82 -10.50
C ALA A 123 -4.57 -7.96 -10.18
N ILE A 124 -4.48 -6.63 -10.35
CA ILE A 124 -5.57 -5.68 -10.10
C ILE A 124 -6.01 -4.98 -11.39
N PHE A 125 -7.22 -4.40 -11.39
CA PHE A 125 -7.93 -3.87 -12.56
C PHE A 125 -8.38 -4.97 -13.53
N LEU A 126 -8.67 -6.15 -13.03
CA LEU A 126 -9.22 -7.26 -13.82
C LEU A 126 -10.63 -6.94 -14.34
N LYS A 127 -10.92 -7.43 -15.53
CA LYS A 127 -12.28 -7.43 -16.08
C LYS A 127 -13.04 -8.70 -15.67
N ASP A 128 -12.31 -9.81 -15.56
CA ASP A 128 -12.86 -11.12 -15.20
C ASP A 128 -11.77 -11.98 -14.56
N ALA A 129 -11.82 -12.12 -13.23
CA ALA A 129 -10.88 -12.92 -12.46
C ALA A 129 -10.98 -14.43 -12.75
N ASN A 130 -12.14 -14.93 -13.23
CA ASN A 130 -12.30 -16.35 -13.57
C ASN A 130 -11.33 -16.81 -14.65
N LYS A 131 -10.88 -15.92 -15.51
CA LYS A 131 -9.93 -16.24 -16.59
C LYS A 131 -8.51 -16.54 -16.10
N LEU A 132 -8.21 -16.21 -14.84
CA LEU A 132 -6.94 -16.52 -14.22
C LEU A 132 -6.87 -17.97 -13.69
N ILE A 133 -8.00 -18.70 -13.74
CA ILE A 133 -8.04 -20.12 -13.38
C ILE A 133 -7.38 -20.91 -14.50
N THR A 134 -6.10 -21.24 -14.33
CA THR A 134 -5.27 -21.97 -15.31
C THR A 134 -4.43 -23.01 -14.59
N ASP A 135 -4.03 -24.09 -15.29
CA ASP A 135 -3.13 -25.10 -14.73
C ASP A 135 -1.67 -24.59 -14.73
N ASP A 136 -1.28 -23.92 -15.80
CA ASP A 136 0.07 -23.31 -15.93
C ASP A 136 0.11 -21.99 -15.18
N PRO A 137 1.04 -21.80 -14.23
CA PRO A 137 1.17 -20.56 -13.48
C PRO A 137 1.41 -19.34 -14.37
N ILE A 138 2.20 -19.45 -15.43
CA ILE A 138 2.53 -18.33 -16.32
C ILE A 138 1.34 -17.91 -17.16
N GLU A 139 0.46 -18.83 -17.54
CA GLU A 139 -0.76 -18.50 -18.27
C GLU A 139 -1.68 -17.56 -17.47
N ALA A 140 -1.74 -17.67 -16.14
CA ALA A 140 -2.50 -16.76 -15.28
C ALA A 140 -1.98 -15.32 -15.40
N PHE A 141 -0.66 -15.12 -15.37
CA PHE A 141 -0.04 -13.81 -15.57
C PHE A 141 -0.28 -13.26 -16.96
N LEU A 142 -0.15 -14.10 -17.99
CA LEU A 142 -0.42 -13.71 -19.39
C LEU A 142 -1.89 -13.30 -19.58
N GLU A 143 -2.81 -14.02 -18.94
CA GLU A 143 -4.23 -13.69 -19.02
C GLU A 143 -4.55 -12.38 -18.27
N ALA A 144 -3.92 -12.12 -17.11
CA ALA A 144 -4.01 -10.85 -16.41
C ALA A 144 -3.47 -9.70 -17.29
N ARG A 145 -2.32 -9.91 -17.94
CA ARG A 145 -1.73 -8.93 -18.87
C ARG A 145 -2.64 -8.63 -20.06
N LYS A 146 -3.29 -9.63 -20.66
CA LYS A 146 -4.29 -9.45 -21.75
C LYS A 146 -5.47 -8.59 -21.31
N GLN A 147 -5.83 -8.62 -20.03
CA GLN A 147 -6.86 -7.78 -19.46
C GLN A 147 -6.38 -6.37 -19.12
N ASP A 148 -5.10 -6.05 -19.36
CA ASP A 148 -4.46 -4.79 -18.99
C ASP A 148 -4.39 -4.60 -17.46
N ALA A 149 -4.28 -5.69 -16.68
CA ALA A 149 -4.08 -5.64 -15.24
C ALA A 149 -2.71 -5.05 -14.90
N PHE A 150 -2.60 -4.43 -13.73
CA PHE A 150 -1.33 -4.14 -13.06
C PHE A 150 -1.02 -5.32 -12.16
N ILE A 151 0.17 -5.91 -12.32
CA ILE A 151 0.58 -7.13 -11.62
C ILE A 151 1.77 -6.83 -10.72
N PHE A 152 1.72 -7.27 -9.47
CA PHE A 152 2.81 -7.08 -8.53
C PHE A 152 3.09 -8.34 -7.70
N TRP A 153 4.36 -8.55 -7.40
CA TRP A 153 4.85 -9.68 -6.62
C TRP A 153 4.56 -9.46 -5.15
N ASN A 154 3.83 -10.39 -4.53
CA ASN A 154 3.41 -10.33 -3.14
C ASN A 154 4.50 -10.86 -2.21
N HIS A 155 4.65 -10.23 -1.04
CA HIS A 155 5.44 -10.71 0.12
C HIS A 155 6.60 -11.67 -0.24
N PRO A 156 7.55 -11.28 -1.11
CA PRO A 156 8.56 -12.21 -1.66
C PRO A 156 9.49 -12.81 -0.59
N HIS A 157 9.51 -12.22 0.61
CA HIS A 157 10.28 -12.66 1.78
C HIS A 157 9.44 -13.49 2.78
N TRP A 158 8.24 -13.91 2.40
CA TRP A 158 7.37 -14.70 3.28
C TRP A 158 7.98 -16.06 3.62
N ALA A 159 8.12 -16.34 4.93
CA ALA A 159 8.87 -17.51 5.41
C ALA A 159 8.32 -18.87 4.92
N SER A 160 7.04 -18.95 4.55
CA SER A 160 6.46 -20.18 3.98
C SER A 160 6.96 -20.47 2.57
N GLN A 161 7.36 -19.46 1.80
CA GLN A 161 7.93 -19.60 0.45
C GLN A 161 9.44 -19.34 0.41
N SER A 162 9.97 -18.60 1.39
CA SER A 162 11.40 -18.32 1.57
C SER A 162 11.79 -18.50 3.03
N PRO A 163 12.21 -19.72 3.45
CA PRO A 163 12.43 -20.03 4.87
C PRO A 163 13.47 -19.18 5.59
N ASP A 164 14.42 -18.62 4.87
CA ASP A 164 15.43 -17.68 5.39
C ASP A 164 15.00 -16.21 5.30
N ALA A 165 13.76 -15.96 4.85
CA ALA A 165 13.18 -14.64 4.62
C ALA A 165 13.96 -13.75 3.63
N SER A 166 14.79 -14.33 2.77
CA SER A 166 15.40 -13.67 1.62
C SER A 166 14.37 -13.45 0.50
N VAL A 167 14.74 -12.66 -0.51
CA VAL A 167 13.92 -12.53 -1.74
C VAL A 167 14.46 -13.50 -2.80
N PRO A 168 13.74 -14.58 -3.13
CA PRO A 168 14.23 -15.66 -4.00
C PRO A 168 14.14 -15.26 -5.49
N LEU A 169 14.88 -14.24 -5.88
CA LEU A 169 14.96 -13.83 -7.28
C LEU A 169 15.66 -14.86 -8.14
N ASP A 170 14.99 -15.41 -9.13
CA ASP A 170 15.54 -16.33 -10.11
C ASP A 170 15.38 -15.85 -11.56
N GLN A 171 15.82 -16.65 -12.53
CA GLN A 171 15.76 -16.29 -13.94
C GLN A 171 14.31 -16.11 -14.44
N LEU A 172 13.35 -16.87 -13.92
CA LEU A 172 11.95 -16.73 -14.29
C LEU A 172 11.39 -15.36 -13.89
N HIS A 173 11.69 -14.90 -12.66
CA HIS A 173 11.25 -13.57 -12.21
C HIS A 173 11.84 -12.46 -13.08
N ILE A 174 13.13 -12.57 -13.45
CA ILE A 174 13.79 -11.60 -14.34
C ILE A 174 13.10 -11.57 -15.72
N GLU A 175 12.76 -12.72 -16.27
CA GLU A 175 12.02 -12.83 -17.54
C GLU A 175 10.61 -12.23 -17.42
N MET A 176 9.90 -12.49 -16.32
CA MET A 176 8.57 -11.93 -16.07
C MET A 176 8.61 -10.41 -15.93
N ILE A 177 9.58 -9.87 -15.21
CA ILE A 177 9.80 -8.41 -15.09
C ILE A 177 10.07 -7.80 -16.46
N ASN A 178 10.99 -8.37 -17.22
CA ASN A 178 11.38 -7.87 -18.56
C ASN A 178 10.24 -7.93 -19.58
N ASN A 179 9.22 -8.76 -19.36
CA ASN A 179 8.03 -8.88 -20.21
C ASN A 179 6.79 -8.18 -19.62
N ASP A 180 6.95 -7.31 -18.65
CA ASP A 180 5.88 -6.60 -17.95
C ASP A 180 4.80 -7.53 -17.34
N LEU A 181 5.19 -8.72 -16.93
CA LEU A 181 4.32 -9.66 -16.18
C LEU A 181 4.43 -9.46 -14.67
N ILE A 182 5.42 -8.68 -14.21
CA ILE A 182 5.57 -8.14 -12.87
C ILE A 182 5.97 -6.67 -13.02
N GLU A 183 5.09 -5.77 -12.61
CA GLU A 183 5.26 -4.31 -12.73
C GLU A 183 5.55 -3.66 -11.35
N GLY A 184 5.29 -4.37 -10.25
CA GLY A 184 5.48 -3.89 -8.88
C GLY A 184 5.88 -5.00 -7.93
N ILE A 185 6.20 -4.63 -6.69
CA ILE A 185 6.62 -5.56 -5.63
C ILE A 185 6.22 -5.02 -4.27
N GLU A 186 5.75 -5.89 -3.40
CA GLU A 186 5.52 -5.55 -1.99
C GLU A 186 6.84 -5.53 -1.23
N ILE A 187 7.21 -4.34 -0.78
CA ILE A 187 8.32 -4.14 0.14
C ILE A 187 7.87 -4.21 1.59
N VAL A 188 6.58 -3.95 1.81
CA VAL A 188 5.85 -4.12 3.07
C VAL A 188 4.63 -4.96 2.81
N ASN A 189 4.45 -5.99 3.62
CA ASN A 189 3.26 -6.81 3.66
C ASN A 189 2.95 -7.15 5.12
N ASP A 190 1.68 -7.03 5.52
CA ASP A 190 1.25 -7.22 6.90
C ASP A 190 2.10 -6.37 7.87
N THR A 191 2.84 -7.00 8.75
CA THR A 191 3.68 -6.36 9.78
C THR A 191 5.17 -6.42 9.44
N THR A 192 5.53 -6.84 8.24
CA THR A 192 6.92 -7.07 7.82
C THR A 192 7.39 -6.10 6.75
N TYR A 193 8.69 -5.81 6.74
CA TYR A 193 9.37 -5.00 5.74
C TYR A 193 10.61 -5.74 5.24
N SER A 194 10.82 -5.75 3.92
CA SER A 194 12.01 -6.32 3.30
C SER A 194 12.87 -5.25 2.64
N ASN A 195 14.10 -5.11 3.14
CA ASN A 195 15.10 -4.25 2.52
C ASN A 195 15.57 -4.81 1.16
N GLU A 196 15.59 -6.13 1.01
CA GLU A 196 15.96 -6.79 -0.26
C GLU A 196 14.90 -6.55 -1.33
N ALA A 197 13.61 -6.67 -1.00
CA ALA A 197 12.52 -6.34 -1.92
C ALA A 197 12.56 -4.86 -2.32
N PHE A 198 12.90 -3.97 -1.39
CA PHE A 198 13.07 -2.55 -1.70
C PHE A 198 14.26 -2.31 -2.64
N GLN A 199 15.40 -2.96 -2.40
CA GLN A 199 16.56 -2.85 -3.29
C GLN A 199 16.24 -3.40 -4.69
N LEU A 200 15.54 -4.54 -4.76
CA LEU A 200 15.10 -5.13 -6.02
C LEU A 200 14.16 -4.20 -6.79
N ALA A 201 13.23 -3.52 -6.08
CA ALA A 201 12.38 -2.50 -6.69
C ALA A 201 13.17 -1.33 -7.31
N LEU A 202 14.31 -0.96 -6.69
CA LEU A 202 15.19 0.07 -7.24
C LEU A 202 16.00 -0.43 -8.44
N ASP A 203 16.50 -1.66 -8.38
CA ASP A 203 17.37 -2.24 -9.42
C ASP A 203 16.63 -2.54 -10.71
N TYR A 204 15.34 -2.93 -10.61
CA TYR A 204 14.49 -3.29 -11.75
C TYR A 204 13.39 -2.25 -12.06
N ASP A 205 13.44 -1.09 -11.44
CA ASP A 205 12.46 0.00 -11.56
C ASP A 205 11.00 -0.42 -11.31
N LEU A 206 10.79 -1.38 -10.41
CA LEU A 206 9.45 -1.82 -10.03
C LEU A 206 8.74 -0.78 -9.18
N THR A 207 7.41 -0.79 -9.25
CA THR A 207 6.57 0.02 -8.37
C THR A 207 6.62 -0.52 -6.95
N ILE A 208 6.89 0.37 -5.99
CA ILE A 208 7.01 0.06 -4.57
C ILE A 208 5.63 0.05 -3.93
N LEU A 209 5.26 -1.06 -3.28
CA LEU A 209 3.96 -1.25 -2.64
C LEU A 209 4.11 -1.65 -1.17
N GLY A 210 3.14 -1.19 -0.38
CA GLY A 210 2.91 -1.65 0.99
C GLY A 210 1.43 -1.91 1.19
N THR A 211 1.08 -3.09 1.66
CA THR A 211 -0.27 -3.61 1.72
C THR A 211 -0.55 -4.30 3.03
N SER A 212 -1.83 -4.45 3.38
CA SER A 212 -2.19 -5.10 4.64
C SER A 212 -2.20 -6.61 4.56
N ASP A 213 -2.53 -7.19 3.42
CA ASP A 213 -2.74 -8.64 3.29
C ASP A 213 -3.70 -9.16 4.38
N ILE A 214 -4.72 -8.36 4.67
CA ILE A 214 -5.58 -8.58 5.82
C ILE A 214 -6.50 -9.78 5.63
N HIS A 215 -6.44 -10.72 6.55
CA HIS A 215 -7.32 -11.88 6.63
C HIS A 215 -8.36 -11.72 7.73
N GLU A 216 -7.94 -11.18 8.88
CA GLU A 216 -8.77 -10.96 10.07
C GLU A 216 -9.44 -9.58 10.07
N ILE A 217 -10.00 -9.16 11.20
CA ILE A 217 -10.51 -7.81 11.42
C ILE A 217 -9.33 -6.85 11.56
N ILE A 218 -9.36 -5.74 10.80
CA ILE A 218 -8.27 -4.75 10.76
C ILE A 218 -7.92 -4.18 12.13
N ASP A 219 -8.95 -3.92 12.96
CA ASP A 219 -8.78 -3.33 14.29
C ASP A 219 -7.99 -4.25 15.22
N TRP A 220 -8.09 -5.56 15.04
CA TRP A 220 -7.39 -6.56 15.85
C TRP A 220 -5.94 -6.74 15.40
N GLN A 221 -5.75 -6.97 14.10
CA GLN A 221 -4.42 -7.25 13.54
C GLN A 221 -3.48 -6.07 13.72
N TYR A 222 -3.94 -4.86 13.44
CA TYR A 222 -3.12 -3.65 13.51
C TYR A 222 -3.31 -2.85 14.80
N ARG A 223 -4.08 -3.35 15.77
CA ARG A 223 -4.32 -2.69 17.08
C ARG A 223 -4.73 -1.22 16.91
N ILE A 224 -5.60 -0.94 15.93
CA ILE A 224 -6.02 0.42 15.59
C ILE A 224 -6.50 1.22 16.83
N PRO A 225 -7.32 0.66 17.75
CA PRO A 225 -7.75 1.39 18.96
C PRO A 225 -6.59 1.79 19.90
N SER A 226 -5.41 1.19 19.73
CA SER A 226 -4.20 1.50 20.51
C SER A 226 -3.20 2.40 19.75
N GLY A 227 -3.64 3.03 18.65
CA GLY A 227 -2.81 3.94 17.83
C GLY A 227 -1.92 3.23 16.81
N GLY A 228 -2.22 1.97 16.48
CA GLY A 228 -1.64 1.28 15.32
C GLY A 228 -2.34 1.71 14.04
N HIS A 229 -1.75 1.35 12.90
CA HIS A 229 -2.34 1.57 11.58
C HIS A 229 -1.93 0.44 10.63
N ARG A 230 -2.78 0.16 9.62
CA ARG A 230 -2.42 -0.74 8.54
C ARG A 230 -1.33 -0.13 7.66
N PRO A 231 -0.48 -0.92 7.02
CA PRO A 231 0.35 -0.41 5.92
C PRO A 231 -0.54 0.01 4.76
N VAL A 232 -0.15 1.08 4.09
CA VAL A 232 -0.83 1.57 2.89
C VAL A 232 0.17 2.05 1.86
N THR A 233 -0.24 1.99 0.60
CA THR A 233 0.45 2.64 -0.50
C THR A 233 -0.20 3.99 -0.77
N LEU A 234 0.54 5.07 -0.61
CA LEU A 234 0.15 6.40 -1.05
C LEU A 234 0.44 6.50 -2.55
N VAL A 235 -0.57 6.65 -3.38
CA VAL A 235 -0.45 6.74 -4.84
C VAL A 235 -0.72 8.16 -5.29
N PHE A 236 0.22 8.76 -6.04
CA PHE A 236 0.12 10.13 -6.54
C PHE A 236 -0.49 10.15 -7.93
N ALA A 237 -1.82 10.20 -8.00
CA ALA A 237 -2.60 10.17 -9.23
C ALA A 237 -3.10 11.58 -9.60
N ARG A 238 -3.39 11.83 -10.89
CA ARG A 238 -3.94 13.13 -11.33
C ARG A 238 -5.35 13.37 -10.80
N GLU A 239 -6.11 12.29 -10.66
CA GLU A 239 -7.49 12.28 -10.16
C GLU A 239 -7.81 10.92 -9.55
N LYS A 240 -8.87 10.84 -8.76
CA LYS A 240 -9.39 9.59 -8.18
C LYS A 240 -10.24 8.84 -9.21
N SER A 241 -9.57 8.14 -10.12
CA SER A 241 -10.19 7.27 -11.13
C SER A 241 -9.32 6.04 -11.38
N GLU A 242 -9.92 4.92 -11.80
CA GLU A 242 -9.19 3.68 -12.12
C GLU A 242 -8.07 3.91 -13.14
N SER A 243 -8.34 4.69 -14.19
CA SER A 243 -7.38 4.96 -15.25
C SER A 243 -6.20 5.80 -14.76
N SER A 244 -6.46 6.83 -13.95
CA SER A 244 -5.41 7.68 -13.39
C SER A 244 -4.57 6.95 -12.35
N LEU A 245 -5.22 6.14 -11.51
CA LEU A 245 -4.57 5.29 -10.52
C LEU A 245 -3.66 4.25 -11.20
N LYS A 246 -4.17 3.50 -12.20
CA LYS A 246 -3.37 2.52 -12.96
C LYS A 246 -2.14 3.17 -13.59
N LYS A 247 -2.31 4.34 -14.21
CA LYS A 247 -1.20 5.09 -14.79
C LYS A 247 -0.17 5.51 -13.73
N ALA A 248 -0.63 5.95 -12.56
CA ALA A 248 0.26 6.35 -11.47
C ALA A 248 1.06 5.15 -10.93
N LEU A 249 0.40 3.99 -10.75
CA LEU A 249 1.07 2.75 -10.37
C LEU A 249 2.15 2.36 -11.39
N ARG A 250 1.81 2.29 -12.68
CA ARG A 250 2.78 1.95 -13.74
C ARG A 250 3.96 2.93 -13.86
N ASN A 251 3.79 4.15 -13.39
CA ASN A 251 4.85 5.15 -13.35
C ASN A 251 5.64 5.15 -12.03
N GLY A 252 5.41 4.20 -11.12
CA GLY A 252 6.08 4.14 -9.82
C GLY A 252 5.81 5.34 -8.92
N GLN A 253 4.66 6.03 -9.08
CA GLN A 253 4.29 7.24 -8.35
C GLN A 253 3.72 6.87 -6.97
N THR A 254 4.56 6.24 -6.13
CA THR A 254 4.14 5.66 -4.84
C THR A 254 5.10 5.98 -3.71
N VAL A 255 4.53 6.02 -2.49
CA VAL A 255 5.25 6.01 -1.21
C VAL A 255 4.49 5.10 -0.26
N VAL A 256 5.17 4.21 0.42
CA VAL A 256 4.57 3.34 1.44
C VAL A 256 4.57 4.06 2.78
N TRP A 257 3.45 4.03 3.49
CA TRP A 257 3.37 4.40 4.89
C TRP A 257 3.19 3.15 5.76
N PHE A 258 4.21 2.88 6.57
CA PHE A 258 4.27 1.68 7.39
C PHE A 258 4.99 1.98 8.72
N ASN A 259 4.38 1.55 9.82
CA ASN A 259 4.95 1.66 11.16
C ASN A 259 5.50 3.07 11.45
N LYS A 260 4.70 4.09 11.12
CA LYS A 260 5.00 5.53 11.25
C LYS A 260 6.20 6.00 10.40
N LYS A 261 6.59 5.25 9.37
CA LYS A 261 7.67 5.61 8.43
C LYS A 261 7.12 5.76 7.02
N LEU A 262 7.69 6.69 6.28
CA LEU A 262 7.48 6.83 4.85
C LEU A 262 8.66 6.19 4.11
N ILE A 263 8.38 5.30 3.16
CA ILE A 263 9.37 4.54 2.40
C ILE A 263 9.05 4.67 0.91
N GLY A 264 10.01 5.12 0.10
CA GLY A 264 9.78 5.31 -1.33
C GLY A 264 10.95 5.97 -2.05
N LYS A 265 10.81 6.10 -3.36
CA LYS A 265 11.78 6.82 -4.21
C LYS A 265 11.76 8.32 -3.90
N SER A 266 12.90 8.98 -3.98
CA SER A 266 13.07 10.40 -3.63
C SER A 266 12.12 11.34 -4.38
N ASP A 267 11.77 10.99 -5.62
CA ASP A 267 10.96 11.82 -6.53
C ASP A 267 9.56 12.13 -5.98
N PHE A 268 8.99 11.24 -5.18
CA PHE A 268 7.70 11.43 -4.52
C PHE A 268 7.83 11.59 -3.00
N LEU A 269 8.80 10.92 -2.38
CA LEU A 269 9.02 11.00 -0.94
C LEU A 269 9.39 12.43 -0.48
N LEU A 270 10.34 13.09 -1.15
CA LEU A 270 10.76 14.44 -0.77
C LEU A 270 9.65 15.49 -0.96
N PRO A 271 8.91 15.53 -2.09
CA PRO A 271 7.73 16.39 -2.21
C PRO A 271 6.67 16.13 -1.15
N LEU A 272 6.42 14.87 -0.77
CA LEU A 272 5.46 14.53 0.28
C LEU A 272 5.90 15.10 1.63
N ILE A 273 7.14 14.90 2.04
CA ILE A 273 7.71 15.47 3.27
C ILE A 273 7.62 17.01 3.26
N ASN A 274 7.99 17.64 2.15
CA ASN A 274 7.95 19.10 2.00
C ASN A 274 6.53 19.66 2.06
N ASN A 275 5.51 18.92 1.61
CA ASN A 275 4.11 19.32 1.75
C ASN A 275 3.53 19.00 3.12
N SER A 276 4.02 17.97 3.79
CA SER A 276 3.61 17.60 5.14
C SER A 276 4.11 18.59 6.19
N LEU A 277 5.36 19.05 6.09
CA LEU A 277 5.97 19.98 7.04
C LEU A 277 5.96 21.42 6.51
N LYS A 278 5.41 22.34 7.32
CA LYS A 278 5.37 23.76 6.99
C LYS A 278 5.96 24.58 8.14
N VAL A 279 6.89 25.48 7.83
CA VAL A 279 7.34 26.49 8.77
C VAL A 279 6.25 27.55 8.92
N LYS A 280 5.63 27.63 10.08
CA LYS A 280 4.62 28.66 10.43
C LYS A 280 5.27 29.98 10.81
N SER A 281 6.33 29.91 11.57
CA SER A 281 7.10 31.11 11.96
C SER A 281 8.55 30.71 12.33
N ALA A 282 9.46 31.66 12.16
CA ALA A 282 10.83 31.58 12.66
C ALA A 282 11.25 32.96 13.15
N SER A 283 11.72 33.07 14.39
CA SER A 283 12.14 34.33 14.99
C SER A 283 13.25 34.11 16.01
N TYR A 284 14.13 35.09 16.16
CA TYR A 284 15.10 35.08 17.26
C TYR A 284 14.41 35.33 18.60
N ILE A 285 14.82 34.61 19.62
CA ILE A 285 14.48 34.96 21.01
C ILE A 285 15.24 36.21 21.36
N SER A 286 14.57 37.24 21.90
CA SER A 286 15.16 38.55 22.23
C SER A 286 16.44 38.42 23.01
N ASN A 287 17.49 39.15 22.55
CA ASN A 287 18.81 39.19 23.14
C ASN A 287 19.56 37.83 23.16
N THR A 288 19.23 36.90 22.27
CA THR A 288 19.91 35.62 22.13
C THR A 288 20.23 35.31 20.66
N THR A 289 21.08 34.30 20.43
CA THR A 289 21.34 33.72 19.11
C THR A 289 20.44 32.51 18.82
N ILE A 290 19.44 32.29 19.67
CA ILE A 290 18.48 31.13 19.55
C ILE A 290 17.36 31.52 18.62
N VAL A 291 17.10 30.67 17.61
CA VAL A 291 15.96 30.79 16.72
C VAL A 291 14.84 29.87 17.24
N HIS A 292 13.67 30.47 17.49
CA HIS A 292 12.43 29.74 17.75
C HIS A 292 11.74 29.47 16.42
N VAL A 293 11.50 28.19 16.08
CA VAL A 293 10.81 27.79 14.84
C VAL A 293 9.56 27.03 15.22
N VAL A 294 8.41 27.46 14.64
CA VAL A 294 7.15 26.75 14.76
C VAL A 294 6.88 26.00 13.47
N LEU A 295 6.76 24.68 13.57
CA LEU A 295 6.39 23.81 12.46
C LEU A 295 4.94 23.35 12.61
N SER A 296 4.24 23.13 11.49
CA SER A 296 3.03 22.34 11.45
C SER A 296 3.25 21.09 10.62
N ASN A 297 2.73 19.99 11.09
CA ASN A 297 2.65 18.74 10.34
C ASN A 297 1.19 18.59 9.83
N ASN A 298 1.05 18.40 8.51
CA ASN A 298 -0.25 18.22 7.84
C ASN A 298 -0.42 16.77 7.35
N SER A 299 0.24 15.81 8.00
CA SER A 299 0.16 14.38 7.67
C SER A 299 0.14 13.54 8.94
N ASP A 300 -0.19 12.26 8.81
CA ASP A 300 -0.14 11.30 9.92
C ASP A 300 1.26 10.72 10.15
N ALA A 301 2.21 10.97 9.26
CA ALA A 301 3.61 10.61 9.53
C ALA A 301 4.18 11.51 10.63
N PRO A 302 4.74 10.97 11.71
CA PRO A 302 5.43 11.76 12.72
C PRO A 302 6.80 12.21 12.21
N PHE A 303 7.20 13.46 12.53
CA PHE A 303 8.49 14.03 12.17
C PHE A 303 9.21 14.57 13.40
#